data_a2012f1518b90a3cdf8a9881ec838c8f
#
_entry.id   a2012f1518b90a3cdf8a9881ec838c8f
#
_cell.length_a   1.000
_cell.length_b   1.000
_cell.length_c   1.000
_cell.angle_alpha   90.00
_cell.angle_beta   90.00
_cell.angle_gamma   90.00
#
_symmetry.space_group_name_H-M   'P 1'
#
loop_
_entity.id
_entity.type
_entity.pdbx_description
1 polymer ?
#
loop_
_entity_poly.entity_id
_entity_poly.type
_entity_poly.pdbx_seq_one_letter_code
_entity_poly.pdbx_strand_id
1 'polypeptide(L)'
;AAAADESQVDLYFEAAVAGAIPIIGPLKRSMAGDEIQRIMGIVNGTTNYILSAMDATGADYAETLAEAGRLGYAEADPTADVEGFDAASKAAILSTLAFHSRVTAKDVYREGITKITQQDIRSAHRLNCTIKLLAVCERITSQDGSQSVSARVYPALVPLTHQLATVNGAFNAVFMEAESAGQIMFYGPGAGGTPTASAVLGDLVAASRNVVHGGRAPGDNTYANLPIANFGDVQTRYLVNMYVVDEKGTLSKVTDVFAKNDVSIATVYQDELGESEACLLYTSDA
;
A
#
# COMPACT_ATOMS: atom_id res chain seq x y z
N ALA A 1 -8.38 19.40 -9.30
CA ALA A 1 -9.26 19.92 -8.24
C ALA A 1 -9.25 21.45 -8.24
N ALA A 2 -8.10 22.14 -8.05
CA ALA A 2 -8.05 23.62 -7.98
C ALA A 2 -8.76 24.33 -9.15
N ALA A 3 -8.46 23.94 -10.40
CA ALA A 3 -9.12 24.55 -11.58
C ALA A 3 -10.65 24.34 -11.61
N ALA A 4 -11.13 23.19 -11.11
CA ALA A 4 -12.57 22.93 -11.01
C ALA A 4 -13.21 23.82 -9.94
N ASP A 5 -12.52 24.03 -8.83
CA ASP A 5 -12.98 24.88 -7.74
C ASP A 5 -13.00 26.36 -8.15
N GLU A 6 -11.94 26.84 -8.79
CA GLU A 6 -11.86 28.19 -9.38
C GLU A 6 -12.97 28.43 -10.41
N SER A 7 -13.26 27.44 -11.26
CA SER A 7 -14.31 27.50 -12.28
C SER A 7 -15.71 27.24 -11.74
N GLN A 8 -15.83 26.96 -10.46
CA GLN A 8 -17.11 26.69 -9.79
C GLN A 8 -17.88 25.50 -10.44
N VAL A 9 -17.14 24.44 -10.85
CA VAL A 9 -17.71 23.21 -11.42
C VAL A 9 -17.36 21.99 -10.54
N ASP A 10 -18.22 20.98 -10.60
CA ASP A 10 -18.02 19.75 -9.85
C ASP A 10 -16.95 18.87 -10.53
N LEU A 11 -16.12 18.22 -9.72
CA LEU A 11 -15.17 17.21 -10.15
C LEU A 11 -15.39 15.93 -9.33
N TYR A 12 -15.83 14.88 -10.01
CA TYR A 12 -16.00 13.54 -9.48
C TYR A 12 -14.97 12.60 -10.10
N PHE A 13 -14.41 11.69 -9.33
CA PHE A 13 -13.35 10.78 -9.78
C PHE A 13 -13.28 9.48 -8.95
N GLU A 14 -14.44 8.93 -8.55
CA GLU A 14 -14.52 7.74 -7.70
C GLU A 14 -13.73 6.57 -8.29
N ALA A 15 -13.82 6.35 -9.61
CA ALA A 15 -13.14 5.28 -10.30
C ALA A 15 -11.60 5.43 -10.37
N ALA A 16 -11.04 6.55 -9.95
CA ALA A 16 -9.59 6.78 -10.00
C ALA A 16 -8.80 5.95 -8.98
N VAL A 17 -9.43 5.45 -7.91
CA VAL A 17 -8.79 4.60 -6.89
C VAL A 17 -9.66 3.39 -6.62
N ALA A 18 -9.05 2.19 -6.69
CA ALA A 18 -9.67 0.92 -6.34
C ALA A 18 -10.97 0.57 -7.13
N GLY A 19 -11.11 1.09 -8.34
CA GLY A 19 -12.14 0.71 -9.31
C GLY A 19 -13.58 0.88 -8.81
N ALA A 20 -14.26 -0.21 -8.49
CA ALA A 20 -15.65 -0.19 -8.01
C ALA A 20 -15.78 0.13 -6.51
N ILE A 21 -14.70 0.13 -5.76
CA ILE A 21 -14.73 0.40 -4.32
C ILE A 21 -15.06 1.88 -4.08
N PRO A 22 -16.16 2.21 -3.39
CA PRO A 22 -16.50 3.59 -3.08
C PRO A 22 -15.60 4.09 -1.94
N ILE A 23 -14.51 4.79 -2.25
CA ILE A 23 -13.54 5.28 -1.25
C ILE A 23 -13.41 6.81 -1.27
N ILE A 24 -13.42 7.44 -2.43
CA ILE A 24 -13.25 8.90 -2.55
C ILE A 24 -14.45 9.64 -1.98
N GLY A 25 -15.65 9.20 -2.31
CA GLY A 25 -16.87 9.76 -1.74
C GLY A 25 -16.95 9.66 -0.21
N PRO A 26 -16.74 8.50 0.39
CA PRO A 26 -16.63 8.34 1.84
C PRO A 26 -15.56 9.22 2.47
N LEU A 27 -14.33 9.29 1.94
CA LEU A 27 -13.28 10.16 2.46
C LEU A 27 -13.68 11.63 2.46
N LYS A 28 -14.32 12.10 1.38
CA LYS A 28 -14.72 13.52 1.23
C LYS A 28 -16.00 13.90 2.01
N ARG A 29 -16.84 12.94 2.39
CA ARG A 29 -18.15 13.20 2.98
C ARG A 29 -18.39 12.48 4.30
N SER A 30 -18.32 11.13 4.30
CA SER A 30 -18.71 10.35 5.47
C SER A 30 -17.70 10.45 6.60
N MET A 31 -16.40 10.56 6.24
CA MET A 31 -15.28 10.65 7.17
C MET A 31 -14.81 12.10 7.39
N ALA A 32 -15.47 13.08 6.80
CA ALA A 32 -15.05 14.50 6.90
C ALA A 32 -15.12 15.07 8.34
N GLY A 33 -15.84 14.41 9.24
CA GLY A 33 -15.95 14.81 10.65
C GLY A 33 -15.05 14.01 11.59
N ASP A 34 -14.20 13.13 11.06
CA ASP A 34 -13.29 12.30 11.84
C ASP A 34 -11.83 12.55 11.42
N GLU A 35 -10.89 12.18 12.25
CA GLU A 35 -9.47 12.30 11.98
C GLU A 35 -8.88 10.96 11.53
N ILE A 36 -8.53 10.86 10.25
CA ILE A 36 -7.89 9.67 9.70
C ILE A 36 -6.42 9.67 10.12
N GLN A 37 -6.00 8.61 10.80
CA GLN A 37 -4.63 8.42 11.26
C GLN A 37 -3.80 7.67 10.22
N ARG A 38 -4.39 6.61 9.61
CA ARG A 38 -3.70 5.76 8.64
C ARG A 38 -4.65 5.18 7.61
N ILE A 39 -4.15 5.05 6.39
CA ILE A 39 -4.76 4.24 5.33
C ILE A 39 -3.74 3.20 4.86
N MET A 40 -4.16 1.96 4.75
CA MET A 40 -3.42 0.87 4.14
C MET A 40 -4.24 0.29 2.99
N GLY A 41 -3.70 0.29 1.77
CA GLY A 41 -4.45 -0.13 0.59
C GLY A 41 -3.74 -1.19 -0.24
N ILE A 42 -4.46 -2.26 -0.59
CA ILE A 42 -4.14 -3.10 -1.74
C ILE A 42 -4.90 -2.48 -2.91
N VAL A 43 -4.23 -1.62 -3.68
CA VAL A 43 -4.86 -0.76 -4.69
C VAL A 43 -4.48 -1.11 -6.12
N ASN A 44 -3.71 -2.18 -6.31
CA ASN A 44 -3.34 -2.69 -7.63
C ASN A 44 -3.65 -4.20 -7.70
N GLY A 45 -4.58 -4.58 -8.57
CA GLY A 45 -5.06 -5.96 -8.70
C GLY A 45 -4.04 -6.90 -9.32
N THR A 46 -3.22 -6.41 -10.26
CA THR A 46 -2.17 -7.20 -10.95
C THR A 46 -1.13 -7.69 -9.94
N THR A 47 -0.57 -6.79 -9.14
CA THR A 47 0.44 -7.15 -8.13
C THR A 47 -0.14 -8.02 -7.03
N ASN A 48 -1.39 -7.77 -6.60
CA ASN A 48 -2.03 -8.63 -5.61
C ASN A 48 -2.28 -10.05 -6.15
N TYR A 49 -2.69 -10.18 -7.43
CA TYR A 49 -2.82 -11.47 -8.09
C TYR A 49 -1.47 -12.22 -8.10
N ILE A 50 -0.40 -11.58 -8.56
CA ILE A 50 0.94 -12.17 -8.66
C ILE A 50 1.40 -12.67 -7.28
N LEU A 51 1.40 -11.83 -6.27
CA LEU A 51 1.84 -12.19 -4.92
C LEU A 51 0.96 -13.30 -4.31
N SER A 52 -0.36 -13.25 -4.52
CA SER A 52 -1.28 -14.30 -4.03
C SER A 52 -1.05 -15.64 -4.73
N ALA A 53 -0.75 -15.64 -6.02
CA ALA A 53 -0.47 -16.86 -6.78
C ALA A 53 0.90 -17.44 -6.40
N MET A 54 1.93 -16.62 -6.25
CA MET A 54 3.25 -17.05 -5.73
C MET A 54 3.12 -17.70 -4.36
N ASP A 55 2.31 -17.11 -3.47
CA ASP A 55 2.05 -17.61 -2.12
C ASP A 55 1.31 -18.96 -2.14
N ALA A 56 0.28 -19.09 -2.97
CA ALA A 56 -0.57 -20.28 -3.02
C ALA A 56 0.06 -21.47 -3.75
N THR A 57 0.86 -21.22 -4.79
CA THR A 57 1.36 -22.28 -5.69
C THR A 57 2.84 -22.61 -5.50
N GLY A 58 3.61 -21.70 -4.90
CA GLY A 58 5.06 -21.80 -4.84
C GLY A 58 5.77 -21.50 -6.16
N ALA A 59 5.05 -21.00 -7.18
CA ALA A 59 5.63 -20.55 -8.45
C ALA A 59 6.52 -19.30 -8.25
N ASP A 60 7.49 -19.12 -9.13
CA ASP A 60 8.32 -17.92 -9.07
C ASP A 60 7.61 -16.69 -9.68
N TYR A 61 8.24 -15.52 -9.50
CA TYR A 61 7.69 -14.25 -10.01
C TYR A 61 7.49 -14.25 -11.52
N ALA A 62 8.47 -14.76 -12.28
CA ALA A 62 8.43 -14.70 -13.75
C ALA A 62 7.31 -15.61 -14.32
N GLU A 63 7.17 -16.81 -13.76
CA GLU A 63 6.10 -17.75 -14.13
C GLU A 63 4.73 -17.15 -13.80
N THR A 64 4.57 -16.58 -12.62
CA THR A 64 3.30 -16.01 -12.16
C THR A 64 2.92 -14.75 -12.95
N LEU A 65 3.90 -13.91 -13.31
CA LEU A 65 3.68 -12.75 -14.18
C LEU A 65 3.21 -13.18 -15.58
N ALA A 66 3.83 -14.21 -16.16
CA ALA A 66 3.42 -14.74 -17.46
C ALA A 66 1.98 -15.26 -17.42
N GLU A 67 1.59 -15.96 -16.35
CA GLU A 67 0.22 -16.43 -16.14
C GLU A 67 -0.76 -15.26 -15.95
N ALA A 68 -0.39 -14.23 -15.19
CA ALA A 68 -1.19 -13.02 -15.06
C ALA A 68 -1.48 -12.35 -16.42
N GLY A 69 -0.46 -12.31 -17.31
CA GLY A 69 -0.61 -11.83 -18.68
C GLY A 69 -1.58 -12.69 -19.50
N ARG A 70 -1.46 -14.02 -19.40
CA ARG A 70 -2.33 -14.97 -20.10
C ARG A 70 -3.80 -14.85 -19.65
N LEU A 71 -4.04 -14.55 -18.39
CA LEU A 71 -5.37 -14.37 -17.82
C LEU A 71 -5.94 -12.95 -18.01
N GLY A 72 -5.14 -12.02 -18.56
CA GLY A 72 -5.55 -10.64 -18.79
C GLY A 72 -5.49 -9.74 -17.54
N TYR A 73 -4.81 -10.16 -16.47
CA TYR A 73 -4.55 -9.33 -15.29
C TYR A 73 -3.33 -8.43 -15.44
N ALA A 74 -2.39 -8.78 -16.33
CA ALA A 74 -1.23 -7.95 -16.64
C ALA A 74 -1.25 -7.59 -18.13
N GLU A 75 -0.92 -6.35 -18.45
CA GLU A 75 -0.71 -5.87 -19.81
C GLU A 75 0.64 -6.32 -20.37
N ALA A 76 0.88 -6.09 -21.67
CA ALA A 76 2.15 -6.44 -22.32
C ALA A 76 3.35 -5.71 -21.69
N ASP A 77 3.18 -4.48 -21.23
CA ASP A 77 4.14 -3.77 -20.39
C ASP A 77 3.54 -3.57 -18.98
N PRO A 78 3.85 -4.45 -18.04
CA PRO A 78 3.31 -4.39 -16.67
C PRO A 78 4.09 -3.44 -15.75
N THR A 79 5.08 -2.70 -16.25
CA THR A 79 6.01 -1.88 -15.44
C THR A 79 5.28 -0.94 -14.49
N ALA A 80 4.20 -0.29 -14.95
CA ALA A 80 3.42 0.62 -14.11
C ALA A 80 2.83 -0.06 -12.87
N ASP A 81 2.45 -1.33 -13.00
CA ASP A 81 1.91 -2.14 -11.92
C ASP A 81 3.02 -2.71 -11.03
N VAL A 82 3.91 -3.51 -11.62
CA VAL A 82 4.88 -4.32 -10.86
C VAL A 82 5.97 -3.50 -10.19
N GLU A 83 6.29 -2.32 -10.71
CA GLU A 83 7.20 -1.36 -10.08
C GLU A 83 6.45 -0.39 -9.14
N GLY A 84 5.13 -0.52 -8.98
CA GLY A 84 4.31 0.20 -8.02
C GLY A 84 3.96 1.65 -8.39
N PHE A 85 4.14 2.10 -9.65
CA PHE A 85 3.81 3.46 -10.09
C PHE A 85 2.30 3.75 -10.00
N ASP A 86 1.48 2.79 -10.43
CA ASP A 86 0.01 2.89 -10.32
C ASP A 86 -0.41 3.02 -8.85
N ALA A 87 0.10 2.14 -7.99
CA ALA A 87 -0.17 2.17 -6.55
C ALA A 87 0.29 3.49 -5.91
N ALA A 88 1.45 4.04 -6.33
CA ALA A 88 1.96 5.32 -5.82
C ALA A 88 1.04 6.50 -6.22
N SER A 89 0.52 6.50 -7.45
CA SER A 89 -0.44 7.51 -7.89
C SER A 89 -1.73 7.46 -7.07
N LYS A 90 -2.23 6.27 -6.76
CA LYS A 90 -3.41 6.06 -5.92
C LYS A 90 -3.14 6.43 -4.45
N ALA A 91 -1.96 6.10 -3.91
CA ALA A 91 -1.52 6.51 -2.58
C ALA A 91 -1.48 8.04 -2.44
N ALA A 92 -1.00 8.76 -3.45
CA ALA A 92 -1.00 10.21 -3.46
C ALA A 92 -2.41 10.79 -3.40
N ILE A 93 -3.37 10.22 -4.13
CA ILE A 93 -4.78 10.64 -4.08
C ILE A 93 -5.36 10.38 -2.67
N LEU A 94 -5.19 9.15 -2.14
CA LEU A 94 -5.70 8.79 -0.82
C LEU A 94 -5.11 9.68 0.28
N SER A 95 -3.79 9.92 0.26
CA SER A 95 -3.12 10.81 1.22
C SER A 95 -3.63 12.24 1.14
N THR A 96 -3.81 12.77 -0.07
CA THR A 96 -4.32 14.12 -0.29
C THR A 96 -5.71 14.30 0.33
N LEU A 97 -6.59 13.30 0.14
CA LEU A 97 -7.95 13.36 0.65
C LEU A 97 -8.04 13.14 2.17
N ALA A 98 -7.26 12.18 2.69
CA ALA A 98 -7.33 11.79 4.09
C ALA A 98 -6.67 12.82 5.02
N PHE A 99 -5.57 13.45 4.58
CA PHE A 99 -4.77 14.33 5.43
C PHE A 99 -4.87 15.80 5.04
N HIS A 100 -5.78 16.14 4.13
CA HIS A 100 -6.05 17.50 3.70
C HIS A 100 -4.79 18.27 3.27
N SER A 101 -3.83 17.56 2.68
CA SER A 101 -2.52 18.10 2.28
C SER A 101 -2.17 17.59 0.88
N ARG A 102 -1.59 18.48 0.07
CA ARG A 102 -1.26 18.12 -1.31
C ARG A 102 -0.09 17.13 -1.35
N VAL A 103 -0.37 15.90 -1.75
CA VAL A 103 0.62 14.85 -2.01
C VAL A 103 0.59 14.49 -3.50
N THR A 104 1.75 14.40 -4.12
CA THR A 104 1.90 13.98 -5.52
C THR A 104 2.58 12.62 -5.60
N ALA A 105 2.50 11.94 -6.74
CA ALA A 105 3.18 10.65 -6.92
C ALA A 105 4.71 10.73 -6.75
N LYS A 106 5.30 11.93 -6.88
CA LYS A 106 6.75 12.15 -6.64
C LYS A 106 7.11 12.17 -5.16
N ASP A 107 6.15 12.48 -4.31
CA ASP A 107 6.31 12.54 -2.86
C ASP A 107 6.13 11.15 -2.21
N VAL A 108 5.70 10.15 -2.98
CA VAL A 108 5.46 8.78 -2.50
C VAL A 108 6.75 7.96 -2.66
N TYR A 109 7.28 7.46 -1.53
CA TYR A 109 8.31 6.44 -1.59
C TYR A 109 7.74 5.18 -2.26
N ARG A 110 8.50 4.55 -3.16
CA ARG A 110 8.00 3.44 -3.94
C ARG A 110 9.02 2.32 -4.10
N GLU A 111 8.55 1.12 -3.84
CA GLU A 111 9.24 -0.13 -4.15
C GLU A 111 8.24 -1.11 -4.77
N GLY A 112 8.64 -1.75 -5.89
CA GLY A 112 7.82 -2.72 -6.60
C GLY A 112 7.99 -4.15 -6.08
N ILE A 113 7.35 -5.12 -6.78
CA ILE A 113 7.37 -6.53 -6.39
C ILE A 113 8.36 -7.38 -7.19
N THR A 114 9.07 -6.81 -8.15
CA THR A 114 9.94 -7.53 -9.10
C THR A 114 11.09 -8.28 -8.45
N LYS A 115 11.46 -7.91 -7.22
CA LYS A 115 12.54 -8.53 -6.44
C LYS A 115 12.05 -9.55 -5.43
N ILE A 116 10.74 -9.74 -5.29
CA ILE A 116 10.19 -10.70 -4.34
C ILE A 116 10.44 -12.12 -4.84
N THR A 117 11.01 -12.93 -3.98
CA THR A 117 11.39 -14.32 -4.25
C THR A 117 10.50 -15.28 -3.46
N GLN A 118 10.55 -16.57 -3.85
CA GLN A 118 9.91 -17.63 -3.06
C GLN A 118 10.53 -17.76 -1.66
N GLN A 119 11.81 -17.39 -1.49
CA GLN A 119 12.41 -17.36 -0.17
C GLN A 119 11.76 -16.30 0.73
N ASP A 120 11.46 -15.12 0.19
CA ASP A 120 10.78 -14.06 0.94
C ASP A 120 9.39 -14.51 1.40
N ILE A 121 8.64 -15.21 0.53
CA ILE A 121 7.33 -15.78 0.87
C ILE A 121 7.44 -16.83 1.97
N ARG A 122 8.41 -17.76 1.87
CA ARG A 122 8.65 -18.72 2.93
C ARG A 122 9.02 -18.05 4.25
N SER A 123 9.83 -17.00 4.18
CA SER A 123 10.23 -16.21 5.36
C SER A 123 9.01 -15.51 5.98
N ALA A 124 8.11 -14.94 5.17
CA ALA A 124 6.87 -14.35 5.64
C ALA A 124 5.99 -15.38 6.38
N HIS A 125 5.83 -16.58 5.82
CA HIS A 125 5.05 -17.66 6.46
C HIS A 125 5.60 -18.05 7.83
N ARG A 126 6.91 -18.10 7.99
CA ARG A 126 7.54 -18.37 9.31
C ARG A 126 7.23 -17.32 10.36
N LEU A 127 7.00 -16.08 9.91
CA LEU A 127 6.58 -14.98 10.75
C LEU A 127 5.05 -14.89 10.91
N ASN A 128 4.29 -15.90 10.45
CA ASN A 128 2.82 -15.87 10.36
C ASN A 128 2.30 -14.64 9.61
N CYS A 129 2.98 -14.29 8.52
CA CYS A 129 2.64 -13.18 7.63
C CYS A 129 2.45 -13.67 6.19
N THR A 130 1.81 -12.85 5.37
CA THR A 130 1.83 -12.91 3.90
C THR A 130 2.43 -11.62 3.35
N ILE A 131 2.89 -11.62 2.11
CA ILE A 131 3.43 -10.43 1.46
C ILE A 131 2.34 -9.80 0.60
N LYS A 132 2.09 -8.49 0.79
CA LYS A 132 1.20 -7.67 -0.03
C LYS A 132 1.91 -6.40 -0.48
N LEU A 133 1.66 -5.93 -1.70
CA LEU A 133 2.06 -4.57 -2.08
C LEU A 133 1.06 -3.60 -1.46
N LEU A 134 1.49 -2.86 -0.45
CA LEU A 134 0.65 -1.90 0.27
C LEU A 134 0.97 -0.46 -0.11
N ALA A 135 -0.07 0.31 -0.39
CA ALA A 135 -0.04 1.75 -0.27
C ALA A 135 -0.30 2.10 1.21
N VAL A 136 0.68 2.68 1.89
CA VAL A 136 0.58 3.09 3.29
C VAL A 136 0.66 4.59 3.36
N CYS A 137 -0.40 5.21 3.85
CA CYS A 137 -0.54 6.64 4.01
C CYS A 137 -0.79 6.94 5.49
N GLU A 138 0.06 7.73 6.12
CA GLU A 138 0.04 7.95 7.58
C GLU A 138 0.22 9.42 7.92
N ARG A 139 -0.51 9.86 8.94
CA ARG A 139 -0.22 11.09 9.66
C ARG A 139 0.80 10.77 10.75
N ILE A 140 1.93 11.45 10.71
CA ILE A 140 2.99 11.30 11.70
C ILE A 140 2.96 12.50 12.61
N THR A 141 2.90 12.26 13.91
CA THR A 141 3.03 13.30 14.93
C THR A 141 4.37 13.13 15.65
N SER A 142 5.25 14.12 15.52
CA SER A 142 6.55 14.14 16.16
C SER A 142 6.44 14.44 17.66
N GLN A 143 7.53 14.23 18.42
CA GLN A 143 7.54 14.46 19.87
C GLN A 143 7.26 15.93 20.26
N ASP A 144 7.57 16.87 19.39
CA ASP A 144 7.28 18.31 19.57
C ASP A 144 5.85 18.70 19.20
N GLY A 145 5.01 17.73 18.78
CA GLY A 145 3.63 17.94 18.35
C GLY A 145 3.48 18.37 16.89
N SER A 146 4.57 18.54 16.14
CA SER A 146 4.48 18.82 14.71
C SER A 146 3.93 17.62 13.94
N GLN A 147 3.13 17.89 12.91
CA GLN A 147 2.53 16.86 12.07
C GLN A 147 3.10 16.86 10.66
N SER A 148 3.21 15.68 10.08
CA SER A 148 3.61 15.47 8.69
C SER A 148 2.84 14.31 8.05
N VAL A 149 2.90 14.20 6.74
CA VAL A 149 2.27 13.11 5.97
C VAL A 149 3.35 12.21 5.41
N SER A 150 3.24 10.91 5.65
CA SER A 150 4.02 9.88 4.97
C SER A 150 3.15 9.12 3.99
N ALA A 151 3.61 8.98 2.74
CA ALA A 151 2.98 8.17 1.72
C ALA A 151 4.01 7.23 1.10
N ARG A 152 3.72 5.92 1.15
CA ARG A 152 4.68 4.89 0.75
C ARG A 152 3.96 3.76 0.02
N VAL A 153 4.65 3.14 -0.93
CA VAL A 153 4.22 1.90 -1.59
C VAL A 153 5.38 0.92 -1.56
N TYR A 154 5.17 -0.21 -0.94
CA TYR A 154 6.21 -1.24 -0.82
C TYR A 154 5.60 -2.62 -0.53
N PRO A 155 6.34 -3.72 -0.85
CA PRO A 155 5.98 -5.05 -0.38
C PRO A 155 6.06 -5.10 1.15
N ALA A 156 4.94 -5.35 1.80
CA ALA A 156 4.83 -5.37 3.25
C ALA A 156 4.50 -6.77 3.77
N LEU A 157 5.07 -7.13 4.92
CA LEU A 157 4.65 -8.29 5.69
C LEU A 157 3.36 -7.96 6.42
N VAL A 158 2.29 -8.66 6.05
CA VAL A 158 0.97 -8.50 6.65
C VAL A 158 0.68 -9.69 7.54
N PRO A 159 0.50 -9.53 8.85
CA PRO A 159 0.14 -10.62 9.74
C PRO A 159 -1.12 -11.34 9.27
N LEU A 160 -1.15 -12.68 9.33
CA LEU A 160 -2.31 -13.47 8.87
C LEU A 160 -3.59 -13.17 9.66
N THR A 161 -3.47 -12.54 10.84
CA THR A 161 -4.60 -12.06 11.64
C THR A 161 -5.18 -10.71 11.16
N HIS A 162 -4.45 -9.98 10.30
CA HIS A 162 -4.91 -8.71 9.75
C HIS A 162 -5.87 -8.92 8.57
N GLN A 163 -6.92 -8.12 8.47
CA GLN A 163 -7.95 -8.27 7.44
C GLN A 163 -7.39 -8.19 6.01
N LEU A 164 -6.38 -7.35 5.77
CA LEU A 164 -5.73 -7.25 4.46
C LEU A 164 -5.02 -8.53 4.01
N ALA A 165 -4.64 -9.41 4.93
CA ALA A 165 -4.03 -10.70 4.59
C ALA A 165 -4.97 -11.63 3.81
N THR A 166 -6.28 -11.49 4.02
CA THR A 166 -7.31 -12.32 3.37
C THR A 166 -7.67 -11.85 1.96
N VAL A 167 -7.17 -10.70 1.53
CA VAL A 167 -7.44 -10.11 0.21
C VAL A 167 -6.54 -10.76 -0.84
N ASN A 168 -7.08 -11.72 -1.59
CA ASN A 168 -6.34 -12.52 -2.56
C ASN A 168 -6.83 -12.29 -4.00
N GLY A 169 -6.08 -12.82 -4.98
CA GLY A 169 -6.38 -12.66 -6.40
C GLY A 169 -6.29 -11.20 -6.85
N ALA A 170 -7.10 -10.81 -7.82
CA ALA A 170 -7.10 -9.45 -8.38
C ALA A 170 -8.01 -8.46 -7.60
N PHE A 171 -8.42 -8.82 -6.39
CA PHE A 171 -9.23 -7.93 -5.55
C PHE A 171 -8.40 -6.83 -4.91
N ASN A 172 -9.06 -5.71 -4.66
CA ASN A 172 -8.51 -4.57 -3.94
C ASN A 172 -9.19 -4.43 -2.57
N ALA A 173 -8.50 -3.75 -1.67
CA ALA A 173 -9.07 -3.32 -0.40
C ALA A 173 -8.40 -2.04 0.09
N VAL A 174 -9.16 -1.20 0.75
CA VAL A 174 -8.67 -0.02 1.47
C VAL A 174 -9.10 -0.14 2.92
N PHE A 175 -8.11 -0.27 3.78
CA PHE A 175 -8.28 -0.31 5.23
C PHE A 175 -7.85 1.04 5.80
N MET A 176 -8.66 1.62 6.66
CA MET A 176 -8.38 2.90 7.30
C MET A 176 -8.55 2.79 8.80
N GLU A 177 -7.76 3.58 9.51
CA GLU A 177 -7.83 3.78 10.94
C GLU A 177 -8.17 5.25 11.20
N ALA A 178 -9.30 5.48 11.82
CA ALA A 178 -9.79 6.80 12.20
C ALA A 178 -9.89 6.89 13.72
N GLU A 179 -9.76 8.10 14.25
CA GLU A 179 -9.70 8.33 15.71
C GLU A 179 -11.00 7.89 16.39
N SER A 180 -12.14 8.27 15.86
CA SER A 180 -13.45 8.00 16.46
C SER A 180 -14.13 6.77 15.88
N ALA A 181 -14.11 6.60 14.55
CA ALA A 181 -14.75 5.47 13.88
C ALA A 181 -13.97 4.15 13.99
N GLY A 182 -12.69 4.22 14.41
CA GLY A 182 -11.84 3.05 14.53
C GLY A 182 -11.43 2.47 13.17
N GLN A 183 -11.46 1.15 13.07
CA GLN A 183 -10.99 0.44 11.88
C GLN A 183 -12.15 0.18 10.90
N ILE A 184 -11.98 0.60 9.66
CA ILE A 184 -12.94 0.42 8.58
C ILE A 184 -12.22 -0.19 7.38
N MET A 185 -12.84 -1.15 6.70
CA MET A 185 -12.30 -1.73 5.48
C MET A 185 -13.33 -1.69 4.35
N PHE A 186 -12.89 -1.27 3.17
CA PHE A 186 -13.62 -1.37 1.92
C PHE A 186 -12.94 -2.43 1.05
N TYR A 187 -13.72 -3.35 0.50
CA TYR A 187 -13.22 -4.48 -0.28
C TYR A 187 -14.08 -4.69 -1.52
N GLY A 188 -13.45 -5.00 -2.64
CA GLY A 188 -14.17 -5.28 -3.88
C GLY A 188 -13.25 -5.44 -5.09
N PRO A 189 -13.82 -5.53 -6.31
CA PRO A 189 -13.04 -5.57 -7.55
C PRO A 189 -12.38 -4.22 -7.80
N GLY A 190 -11.03 -4.25 -7.94
CA GLY A 190 -10.22 -3.06 -8.15
C GLY A 190 -10.16 -2.57 -9.60
N ALA A 191 -10.58 -3.41 -10.56
CA ALA A 191 -10.56 -3.14 -11.98
C ALA A 191 -11.65 -3.92 -12.72
N GLY A 192 -11.81 -3.64 -14.02
CA GLY A 192 -12.78 -4.30 -14.88
C GLY A 192 -13.80 -3.31 -15.45
N GLY A 193 -14.29 -3.56 -16.66
CA GLY A 193 -15.19 -2.66 -17.37
C GLY A 193 -16.47 -2.37 -16.58
N THR A 194 -17.22 -3.39 -16.17
CA THR A 194 -18.46 -3.25 -15.42
C THR A 194 -18.27 -2.64 -14.02
N PRO A 195 -17.29 -3.09 -13.19
CA PRO A 195 -17.02 -2.47 -11.90
C PRO A 195 -16.66 -0.98 -12.01
N THR A 196 -15.76 -0.63 -12.92
CA THR A 196 -15.34 0.76 -13.14
C THR A 196 -16.50 1.61 -13.66
N ALA A 197 -17.30 1.10 -14.59
CA ALA A 197 -18.48 1.79 -15.09
C ALA A 197 -19.50 2.08 -13.99
N SER A 198 -19.65 1.19 -13.01
CA SER A 198 -20.53 1.41 -11.85
C SER A 198 -20.12 2.65 -11.05
N ALA A 199 -18.83 2.81 -10.79
CA ALA A 199 -18.30 3.99 -10.08
C ALA A 199 -18.51 5.27 -10.89
N VAL A 200 -18.21 5.24 -12.20
CA VAL A 200 -18.44 6.39 -13.10
C VAL A 200 -19.93 6.79 -13.18
N LEU A 201 -20.82 5.81 -13.25
CA LEU A 201 -22.27 6.06 -13.25
C LEU A 201 -22.74 6.65 -11.91
N GLY A 202 -22.16 6.20 -10.80
CA GLY A 202 -22.41 6.79 -9.48
C GLY A 202 -22.06 8.29 -9.45
N ASP A 203 -20.90 8.63 -9.97
CA ASP A 203 -20.43 10.02 -10.10
C ASP A 203 -21.34 10.83 -11.02
N LEU A 204 -21.75 10.27 -12.17
CA LEU A 204 -22.67 10.92 -13.11
C LEU A 204 -24.02 11.22 -12.45
N VAL A 205 -24.58 10.27 -11.69
CA VAL A 205 -25.83 10.46 -10.95
C VAL A 205 -25.66 11.56 -9.89
N ALA A 206 -24.54 11.59 -9.16
CA ALA A 206 -24.27 12.63 -8.17
C ALA A 206 -24.16 14.03 -8.81
N ALA A 207 -23.41 14.14 -9.92
CA ALA A 207 -23.30 15.38 -10.69
C ALA A 207 -24.66 15.85 -11.22
N SER A 208 -25.45 14.93 -11.79
CA SER A 208 -26.79 15.25 -12.31
C SER A 208 -27.74 15.76 -11.22
N ARG A 209 -27.69 15.16 -10.02
CA ARG A 209 -28.48 15.64 -8.87
C ARG A 209 -28.10 17.05 -8.46
N ASN A 210 -26.79 17.36 -8.43
CA ASN A 210 -26.33 18.71 -8.11
C ASN A 210 -26.82 19.73 -9.14
N VAL A 211 -26.76 19.42 -10.43
CA VAL A 211 -27.28 20.29 -11.49
C VAL A 211 -28.79 20.56 -11.34
N VAL A 212 -29.57 19.50 -11.04
CA VAL A 212 -31.03 19.61 -10.92
C VAL A 212 -31.45 20.34 -9.65
N HIS A 213 -30.76 20.14 -8.54
CA HIS A 213 -31.17 20.66 -7.23
C HIS A 213 -30.34 21.89 -6.78
N GLY A 214 -29.40 22.38 -7.59
CA GLY A 214 -28.55 23.51 -7.25
C GLY A 214 -27.48 23.20 -6.18
N GLY A 215 -27.12 21.90 -5.96
CA GLY A 215 -26.08 21.49 -5.06
C GLY A 215 -24.70 21.59 -5.69
N ARG A 216 -23.67 21.24 -4.91
CA ARG A 216 -22.26 21.14 -5.36
C ARG A 216 -21.55 19.98 -4.68
N ALA A 217 -20.55 19.42 -5.37
CA ALA A 217 -19.60 18.49 -4.79
C ALA A 217 -18.73 19.20 -3.74
N PRO A 218 -18.19 18.47 -2.73
CA PRO A 218 -17.16 19.02 -1.88
C PRO A 218 -15.97 19.50 -2.72
N GLY A 219 -15.55 20.76 -2.55
CA GLY A 219 -14.45 21.39 -3.28
C GLY A 219 -13.07 20.84 -2.92
N ASP A 220 -12.05 21.65 -3.14
CA ASP A 220 -10.69 21.33 -2.69
C ASP A 220 -10.65 21.27 -1.16
N ASN A 221 -10.04 20.23 -0.63
CA ASN A 221 -9.91 20.01 0.82
C ASN A 221 -8.45 20.00 1.29
N THR A 222 -7.52 20.60 0.54
CA THR A 222 -6.08 20.64 0.88
C THR A 222 -5.73 21.81 1.80
N TYR A 223 -6.51 22.03 2.84
CA TYR A 223 -6.37 23.18 3.75
C TYR A 223 -5.31 23.01 4.86
N ALA A 224 -4.89 21.78 5.16
CA ALA A 224 -3.96 21.54 6.27
C ALA A 224 -2.50 21.84 5.88
N ASN A 225 -2.13 21.64 4.62
CA ASN A 225 -0.78 21.90 4.08
C ASN A 225 0.36 21.29 4.93
N LEU A 226 0.16 20.08 5.44
CA LEU A 226 1.17 19.37 6.22
C LEU A 226 2.41 19.08 5.35
N PRO A 227 3.61 19.15 5.92
CA PRO A 227 4.83 18.77 5.20
C PRO A 227 4.85 17.26 4.93
N ILE A 228 5.56 16.87 3.89
CA ILE A 228 5.78 15.46 3.56
C ILE A 228 6.99 14.96 4.33
N ALA A 229 6.81 13.87 5.09
CA ALA A 229 7.90 13.22 5.81
C ALA A 229 8.85 12.52 4.83
N ASN A 230 10.17 12.60 5.08
CA ASN A 230 11.11 11.76 4.37
C ASN A 230 10.95 10.30 4.79
N PHE A 231 11.18 9.37 3.88
CA PHE A 231 11.07 7.93 4.19
C PHE A 231 12.00 7.51 5.34
N GLY A 232 13.20 8.06 5.40
CA GLY A 232 14.17 7.76 6.47
C GLY A 232 13.78 8.22 7.88
N ASP A 233 12.80 9.12 7.98
CA ASP A 233 12.32 9.65 9.28
C ASP A 233 11.13 8.84 9.83
N VAL A 234 10.67 7.83 9.06
CA VAL A 234 9.51 7.02 9.44
C VAL A 234 9.96 5.71 10.08
N GLN A 235 9.56 5.50 11.33
CA GLN A 235 9.82 4.23 11.99
C GLN A 235 9.04 3.10 11.32
N THR A 236 9.76 2.04 10.93
CA THR A 236 9.17 0.84 10.33
C THR A 236 10.01 -0.39 10.65
N ARG A 237 9.42 -1.56 10.49
CA ARG A 237 10.13 -2.83 10.66
C ARG A 237 10.61 -3.35 9.31
N TYR A 238 11.78 -3.95 9.30
CA TYR A 238 12.39 -4.51 8.11
C TYR A 238 12.53 -6.02 8.20
N LEU A 239 12.23 -6.70 7.10
CA LEU A 239 12.65 -8.06 6.87
C LEU A 239 13.98 -8.03 6.10
N VAL A 240 15.02 -8.62 6.67
CA VAL A 240 16.34 -8.69 6.04
C VAL A 240 16.69 -10.15 5.79
N ASN A 241 16.67 -10.57 4.55
CA ASN A 241 17.18 -11.89 4.13
C ASN A 241 18.64 -11.75 3.71
N MET A 242 19.52 -12.55 4.33
CA MET A 242 20.95 -12.55 4.02
C MET A 242 21.45 -13.96 3.75
N TYR A 243 22.20 -14.11 2.67
CA TYR A 243 22.99 -15.32 2.41
C TYR A 243 24.39 -15.15 3.01
N VAL A 244 24.74 -16.02 3.90
CA VAL A 244 26.02 -15.97 4.62
C VAL A 244 26.69 -17.32 4.58
N VAL A 245 28.02 -17.32 4.71
CA VAL A 245 28.79 -18.58 4.87
C VAL A 245 28.48 -19.18 6.24
N ASP A 246 28.15 -20.46 6.28
CA ASP A 246 27.86 -21.16 7.52
C ASP A 246 29.17 -21.56 8.26
N GLU A 247 29.70 -20.58 8.99
CA GLU A 247 30.89 -20.72 9.79
C GLU A 247 30.65 -20.30 11.25
N LYS A 248 31.43 -20.84 12.17
CA LYS A 248 31.38 -20.42 13.57
C LYS A 248 31.67 -18.93 13.72
N GLY A 249 30.74 -18.20 14.34
CA GLY A 249 30.85 -16.77 14.62
C GLY A 249 30.26 -15.86 13.54
N THR A 250 29.73 -16.36 12.44
CA THR A 250 29.07 -15.54 11.42
C THR A 250 27.88 -14.75 11.98
N LEU A 251 27.01 -15.41 12.75
CA LEU A 251 25.88 -14.76 13.42
C LEU A 251 26.35 -13.63 14.37
N SER A 252 27.42 -13.86 15.13
CA SER A 252 27.97 -12.85 16.03
C SER A 252 28.45 -11.61 15.26
N LYS A 253 29.12 -11.79 14.12
CA LYS A 253 29.59 -10.68 13.27
C LYS A 253 28.40 -9.87 12.72
N VAL A 254 27.35 -10.54 12.30
CA VAL A 254 26.14 -9.87 11.79
C VAL A 254 25.45 -9.09 12.89
N THR A 255 25.18 -9.70 14.06
CA THR A 255 24.53 -9.02 15.19
C THR A 255 25.37 -7.86 15.72
N ASP A 256 26.70 -7.94 15.70
CA ASP A 256 27.59 -6.84 16.04
C ASP A 256 27.42 -5.62 15.10
N VAL A 257 27.18 -5.85 13.80
CA VAL A 257 26.92 -4.76 12.86
C VAL A 257 25.61 -4.04 13.19
N PHE A 258 24.53 -4.80 13.47
CA PHE A 258 23.25 -4.22 13.87
C PHE A 258 23.39 -3.40 15.17
N ALA A 259 24.03 -3.99 16.19
CA ALA A 259 24.23 -3.31 17.47
C ALA A 259 25.06 -2.01 17.35
N LYS A 260 26.12 -2.00 16.50
CA LYS A 260 26.94 -0.80 16.26
C LYS A 260 26.20 0.33 15.54
N ASN A 261 25.13 0.00 14.83
CA ASN A 261 24.28 0.96 14.12
C ASN A 261 22.99 1.27 14.86
N ASP A 262 22.89 0.87 16.13
CA ASP A 262 21.71 1.11 17.00
C ASP A 262 20.40 0.50 16.45
N VAL A 263 20.51 -0.63 15.74
CA VAL A 263 19.38 -1.34 15.15
C VAL A 263 19.03 -2.55 16.02
N SER A 264 17.80 -2.58 16.53
CA SER A 264 17.29 -3.70 17.34
C SER A 264 16.86 -4.88 16.48
N ILE A 265 17.18 -6.10 16.92
CA ILE A 265 16.78 -7.33 16.25
C ILE A 265 15.63 -7.95 17.03
N ALA A 266 14.44 -8.05 16.41
CA ALA A 266 13.28 -8.66 17.05
C ALA A 266 13.32 -10.20 16.97
N THR A 267 13.70 -10.75 15.81
CA THR A 267 13.72 -12.21 15.59
C THR A 267 14.80 -12.60 14.60
N VAL A 268 15.45 -13.75 14.85
CA VAL A 268 16.44 -14.35 13.94
C VAL A 268 16.02 -15.77 13.61
N TYR A 269 16.00 -16.11 12.34
CA TYR A 269 15.88 -17.49 11.86
C TYR A 269 17.09 -17.83 11.01
N GLN A 270 17.68 -18.99 11.24
CA GLN A 270 18.77 -19.50 10.42
C GLN A 270 18.30 -20.77 9.72
N ASP A 271 18.44 -20.80 8.40
CA ASP A 271 18.20 -21.96 7.57
C ASP A 271 19.50 -22.46 6.99
N GLU A 272 19.68 -23.76 7.02
CA GLU A 272 20.72 -24.45 6.26
C GLU A 272 20.24 -24.57 4.80
N LEU A 273 20.92 -23.89 3.86
CA LEU A 273 20.61 -23.94 2.42
C LEU A 273 21.51 -24.92 1.66
N GLY A 274 22.48 -25.55 2.33
CA GLY A 274 23.46 -26.48 1.78
C GLY A 274 24.64 -26.72 2.74
N GLU A 275 25.71 -27.38 2.27
CA GLU A 275 26.87 -27.73 3.11
C GLU A 275 27.66 -26.51 3.64
N SER A 276 27.46 -25.29 3.10
CA SER A 276 28.25 -24.11 3.47
C SER A 276 27.51 -22.76 3.40
N GLU A 277 26.19 -22.74 3.20
CA GLU A 277 25.40 -21.53 3.12
C GLU A 277 24.23 -21.54 4.10
N ALA A 278 24.03 -20.43 4.80
CA ALA A 278 22.89 -20.21 5.68
C ALA A 278 22.13 -18.95 5.28
N CYS A 279 20.81 -18.98 5.40
CA CYS A 279 19.97 -17.79 5.28
C CYS A 279 19.63 -17.28 6.68
N LEU A 280 19.88 -16.01 6.94
CA LEU A 280 19.52 -15.32 8.17
C LEU A 280 18.36 -14.37 7.92
N LEU A 281 17.38 -14.46 8.78
CA LEU A 281 16.19 -13.62 8.73
C LEU A 281 16.14 -12.74 9.97
N TYR A 282 16.06 -11.43 9.78
CA TYR A 282 15.93 -10.46 10.85
C TYR A 282 14.69 -9.61 10.68
N THR A 283 14.00 -9.36 11.79
CA THR A 283 13.04 -8.25 11.87
C THR A 283 13.61 -7.26 12.86
N SER A 284 13.73 -6.01 12.47
CA SER A 284 14.20 -4.95 13.37
C SER A 284 13.16 -3.85 13.49
N ASP A 285 13.11 -3.22 14.66
CA ASP A 285 12.47 -1.92 14.86
C ASP A 285 13.58 -0.87 14.60
N ALA A 286 13.52 -0.19 13.46
CA ALA A 286 14.45 0.88 13.09
C ALA A 286 13.73 2.22 13.10
#